data_b33514de81e242529df29c104a1fbdfb
#
_entry.id   b33514de81e242529df29c104a1fbdfb
#
_cell.length_a   1.000
_cell.length_b   1.000
_cell.length_c   1.000
_cell.angle_alpha   90.00
_cell.angle_beta   90.00
_cell.angle_gamma   90.00
#
_symmetry.space_group_name_H-M   'P 1'
#
loop_
_entity.id
_entity.type
_entity.pdbx_description
1 polymer ?
#
loop_
_entity_poly.entity_id
_entity_poly.type
_entity_poly.pdbx_seq_one_letter_code
_entity_poly.pdbx_strand_id
1 'polypeptide(L)'
;MTTPTTGPVSDPVADLSALLGQLAGDPDATPPAATPPAADDAAPEPAYRNVEAFVGDYLAHVVERRLASGPTSGVNWCPRWWAHPEAISRLYALWRAWETLRVSDPQTGMSIWWRDHLDPHLTALAAEYGPFSRCSPDKHTEPRPLPVEPAPPEVLAQFPDADAS
;
A
#
# COMPACT_ATOMS: atom_id res chain seq x y z
N MET A 1 -68.44 -18.71 -17.05
CA MET A 1 -67.50 -19.79 -16.84
C MET A 1 -66.31 -19.54 -17.77
N THR A 2 -65.27 -18.93 -17.24
CA THR A 2 -64.04 -18.63 -17.97
C THR A 2 -62.94 -19.53 -17.42
N THR A 3 -62.40 -20.38 -18.25
CA THR A 3 -61.28 -21.28 -17.91
C THR A 3 -59.95 -20.51 -17.96
N PRO A 4 -59.04 -20.65 -17.04
CA PRO A 4 -57.72 -20.06 -17.11
C PRO A 4 -56.81 -20.89 -18.03
N THR A 5 -56.16 -20.26 -19.00
CA THR A 5 -55.13 -20.84 -19.86
C THR A 5 -53.80 -20.84 -19.06
N THR A 6 -53.32 -22.04 -18.73
CA THR A 6 -52.01 -22.26 -18.14
C THR A 6 -50.96 -22.16 -19.26
N GLY A 7 -50.12 -21.14 -19.21
CA GLY A 7 -48.94 -20.99 -20.09
C GLY A 7 -47.83 -21.99 -19.69
N PRO A 8 -46.89 -22.33 -20.61
CA PRO A 8 -45.82 -23.29 -20.31
C PRO A 8 -44.87 -22.73 -19.25
N VAL A 9 -44.68 -23.53 -18.20
CA VAL A 9 -43.69 -23.26 -17.18
C VAL A 9 -42.30 -23.59 -17.74
N SER A 10 -41.47 -22.58 -17.95
CA SER A 10 -40.08 -22.79 -18.35
C SER A 10 -39.31 -23.53 -17.25
N ASP A 11 -38.60 -24.58 -17.62
CA ASP A 11 -37.81 -25.40 -16.71
C ASP A 11 -36.50 -24.67 -16.38
N PRO A 12 -36.26 -24.24 -15.12
CA PRO A 12 -35.10 -23.48 -14.74
C PRO A 12 -33.77 -24.25 -14.88
N VAL A 13 -33.83 -25.59 -14.97
CA VAL A 13 -32.64 -26.45 -15.15
C VAL A 13 -32.18 -26.45 -16.59
N ALA A 14 -33.11 -26.38 -17.55
CA ALA A 14 -32.77 -26.29 -18.96
C ALA A 14 -32.09 -24.95 -19.30
N ASP A 15 -32.52 -23.85 -18.67
CA ASP A 15 -31.96 -22.51 -18.84
C ASP A 15 -30.52 -22.42 -18.29
N LEU A 16 -30.26 -23.07 -17.14
CA LEU A 16 -28.91 -23.11 -16.55
C LEU A 16 -27.92 -23.93 -17.41
N SER A 17 -28.38 -25.02 -18.00
CA SER A 17 -27.56 -25.86 -18.89
C SER A 17 -27.18 -25.13 -20.18
N ALA A 18 -28.10 -24.33 -20.72
CA ALA A 18 -27.82 -23.49 -21.90
C ALA A 18 -26.79 -22.40 -21.58
N LEU A 19 -26.87 -21.79 -20.39
CA LEU A 19 -25.92 -20.76 -19.93
C LEU A 19 -24.52 -21.34 -19.71
N LEU A 20 -24.43 -22.53 -19.09
CA LEU A 20 -23.15 -23.22 -18.89
C LEU A 20 -22.53 -23.68 -20.21
N GLY A 21 -23.31 -24.03 -21.21
CA GLY A 21 -22.86 -24.37 -22.56
C GLY A 21 -22.25 -23.16 -23.31
N GLN A 22 -22.71 -21.94 -23.03
CA GLN A 22 -22.13 -20.71 -23.58
C GLN A 22 -20.82 -20.30 -22.90
N LEU A 23 -20.57 -20.74 -21.68
CA LEU A 23 -19.33 -20.47 -20.94
C LEU A 23 -18.24 -21.51 -21.25
N ALA A 24 -18.57 -22.66 -21.78
CA ALA A 24 -17.63 -23.65 -22.30
C ALA A 24 -17.17 -23.19 -23.68
N GLY A 25 -16.12 -22.38 -23.71
CA GLY A 25 -15.49 -21.94 -24.96
C GLY A 25 -15.04 -23.15 -25.80
N ASP A 26 -15.07 -22.97 -27.11
CA ASP A 26 -14.62 -23.95 -28.10
C ASP A 26 -13.21 -24.43 -27.79
N PRO A 27 -12.98 -25.74 -27.56
CA PRO A 27 -11.65 -26.27 -27.24
C PRO A 27 -10.65 -26.13 -28.38
N ASP A 28 -11.07 -25.74 -29.58
CA ASP A 28 -10.23 -25.55 -30.78
C ASP A 28 -10.04 -24.07 -31.13
N ALA A 29 -10.51 -23.16 -30.28
CA ALA A 29 -10.28 -21.72 -30.48
C ALA A 29 -8.81 -21.40 -30.17
N THR A 30 -8.04 -21.10 -31.18
CA THR A 30 -6.70 -20.50 -31.04
C THR A 30 -6.82 -19.24 -30.19
N PRO A 31 -6.10 -19.13 -29.04
CA PRO A 31 -6.16 -17.93 -28.23
C PRO A 31 -5.77 -16.72 -29.09
N PRO A 32 -6.52 -15.61 -29.01
CA PRO A 32 -6.14 -14.41 -29.74
C PRO A 32 -4.73 -14.01 -29.30
N ALA A 33 -3.88 -13.77 -30.30
CA ALA A 33 -2.52 -13.29 -30.05
C ALA A 33 -2.62 -12.07 -29.11
N ALA A 34 -1.91 -12.10 -27.99
CA ALA A 34 -1.89 -11.01 -27.04
C ALA A 34 -1.46 -9.75 -27.79
N THR A 35 -2.42 -8.86 -28.02
CA THR A 35 -2.12 -7.52 -28.56
C THR A 35 -1.22 -6.85 -27.53
N PRO A 36 -0.02 -6.36 -27.91
CA PRO A 36 0.79 -5.59 -26.97
C PRO A 36 -0.07 -4.42 -26.46
N PRO A 37 0.04 -4.08 -25.15
CA PRO A 37 -0.74 -2.98 -24.59
C PRO A 37 -0.53 -1.74 -25.46
N ALA A 38 -1.62 -1.06 -25.77
CA ALA A 38 -1.59 0.18 -26.51
C ALA A 38 -0.73 1.19 -25.75
N ALA A 39 -0.04 2.07 -26.45
CA ALA A 39 0.87 3.08 -25.87
C ALA A 39 0.20 4.04 -24.85
N ASP A 40 -1.13 3.98 -24.72
CA ASP A 40 -1.92 4.76 -23.74
C ASP A 40 -2.03 4.13 -22.35
N ASP A 41 -1.50 2.90 -22.14
CA ASP A 41 -1.43 2.21 -20.84
C ASP A 41 -0.13 2.50 -20.06
N ALA A 42 0.61 3.53 -20.44
CA ALA A 42 1.75 3.98 -19.64
C ALA A 42 1.24 4.42 -18.26
N ALA A 43 1.76 3.80 -17.19
CA ALA A 43 1.45 4.22 -15.83
C ALA A 43 1.69 5.73 -15.70
N PRO A 44 0.77 6.48 -15.08
CA PRO A 44 0.89 7.93 -14.98
C PRO A 44 2.22 8.30 -14.31
N GLU A 45 2.88 9.34 -14.82
CA GLU A 45 4.13 9.81 -14.24
C GLU A 45 3.96 10.18 -12.77
N PRO A 46 4.92 9.81 -11.90
CA PRO A 46 4.90 10.23 -10.50
C PRO A 46 4.90 11.75 -10.37
N ALA A 47 4.08 12.29 -9.46
CA ALA A 47 4.06 13.73 -9.18
C ALA A 47 5.36 14.20 -8.52
N TYR A 48 5.99 13.32 -7.75
CA TYR A 48 7.29 13.57 -7.13
C TYR A 48 8.31 12.55 -7.65
N ARG A 49 9.45 13.02 -8.10
CA ARG A 49 10.52 12.21 -8.71
C ARG A 49 11.12 11.16 -7.75
N ASN A 50 11.05 11.41 -6.44
CA ASN A 50 11.59 10.52 -5.40
C ASN A 50 11.01 10.89 -4.03
N VAL A 51 11.31 10.08 -3.01
CA VAL A 51 10.83 10.28 -1.64
C VAL A 51 11.35 11.58 -1.01
N GLU A 52 12.53 12.06 -1.39
CA GLU A 52 13.09 13.32 -0.89
C GLU A 52 12.23 14.50 -1.35
N ALA A 53 11.93 14.58 -2.65
CA ALA A 53 11.04 15.59 -3.21
C ALA A 53 9.63 15.51 -2.58
N PHE A 54 9.08 14.30 -2.40
CA PHE A 54 7.80 14.12 -1.73
C PHE A 54 7.80 14.64 -0.29
N VAL A 55 8.85 14.31 0.48
CA VAL A 55 8.94 14.78 1.88
C VAL A 55 9.17 16.27 1.96
N GLY A 56 10.08 16.83 1.15
CA GLY A 56 10.44 18.24 1.19
C GLY A 56 9.37 19.16 0.61
N ASP A 57 8.84 18.81 -0.57
CA ASP A 57 7.96 19.69 -1.34
C ASP A 57 6.47 19.50 -1.03
N TYR A 58 6.08 18.36 -0.42
CA TYR A 58 4.70 18.08 -0.07
C TYR A 58 4.51 17.82 1.41
N LEU A 59 5.07 16.72 1.95
CA LEU A 59 4.74 16.26 3.30
C LEU A 59 5.05 17.32 4.36
N ALA A 60 6.20 17.98 4.27
CA ALA A 60 6.61 19.03 5.21
C ALA A 60 5.69 20.26 5.21
N HIS A 61 4.91 20.45 4.15
CA HIS A 61 4.00 21.60 4.00
C HIS A 61 2.55 21.26 4.35
N VAL A 62 2.12 20.01 4.21
CA VAL A 62 0.73 19.62 4.49
C VAL A 62 0.55 19.10 5.91
N VAL A 63 1.63 18.66 6.56
CA VAL A 63 1.58 18.14 7.93
C VAL A 63 1.98 19.25 8.90
N GLU A 64 1.00 19.77 9.63
CA GLU A 64 1.24 20.73 10.70
C GLU A 64 1.18 20.01 12.06
N ARG A 65 2.30 19.98 12.77
CA ARG A 65 2.40 19.43 14.12
C ARG A 65 3.30 20.31 14.97
N ARG A 66 2.93 20.48 16.25
CA ARG A 66 3.81 21.15 17.19
C ARG A 66 5.01 20.24 17.47
N LEU A 67 6.19 20.69 17.13
CA LEU A 67 7.43 19.96 17.36
C LEU A 67 7.87 20.07 18.82
N ALA A 68 8.49 19.02 19.34
CA ALA A 68 9.08 19.01 20.68
C ALA A 68 10.29 19.97 20.73
N SER A 69 10.26 20.89 21.68
CA SER A 69 11.36 21.82 21.98
C SER A 69 11.75 21.68 23.43
N GLY A 70 12.83 20.95 23.72
CA GLY A 70 13.26 20.68 25.08
C GLY A 70 12.24 19.85 25.88
N PRO A 71 11.93 20.20 27.13
CA PRO A 71 11.00 19.44 27.98
C PRO A 71 9.52 19.64 27.64
N THR A 72 9.19 20.47 26.64
CA THR A 72 7.82 20.74 26.26
C THR A 72 7.24 19.62 25.38
N SER A 73 5.96 19.30 25.59
CA SER A 73 5.26 18.28 24.81
C SER A 73 5.15 18.68 23.34
N GLY A 74 5.39 17.75 22.45
CA GLY A 74 5.32 17.92 21.01
C GLY A 74 5.72 16.63 20.32
N VAL A 75 5.67 16.59 18.99
CA VAL A 75 6.14 15.46 18.20
C VAL A 75 7.65 15.55 17.99
N ASN A 76 8.33 14.43 18.19
CA ASN A 76 9.74 14.33 17.79
C ASN A 76 9.82 14.20 16.27
N TRP A 77 10.63 15.06 15.67
CA TRP A 77 10.94 14.99 14.24
C TRP A 77 12.44 15.17 14.05
N CYS A 78 13.04 14.37 13.17
CA CYS A 78 14.45 14.50 12.82
C CYS A 78 14.60 15.18 11.46
N PRO A 79 15.28 16.33 11.33
CA PRO A 79 15.53 16.95 10.03
C PRO A 79 16.39 16.07 9.11
N ARG A 80 17.19 15.17 9.70
CA ARG A 80 17.94 14.13 8.98
C ARG A 80 17.15 12.81 8.97
N TRP A 81 15.86 12.85 8.59
CA TRP A 81 15.01 11.66 8.54
C TRP A 81 15.61 10.53 7.69
N TRP A 82 16.33 10.90 6.64
CA TRP A 82 17.04 10.00 5.74
C TRP A 82 18.21 9.24 6.40
N ALA A 83 18.68 9.64 7.57
CA ALA A 83 19.68 8.93 8.36
C ALA A 83 19.08 7.79 9.22
N HIS A 84 17.75 7.63 9.22
CA HIS A 84 17.03 6.60 9.97
C HIS A 84 16.41 5.57 9.02
N PRO A 85 16.94 4.33 8.94
CA PRO A 85 16.44 3.32 8.00
C PRO A 85 14.94 3.04 8.11
N GLU A 86 14.39 2.98 9.32
CA GLU A 86 12.95 2.81 9.55
C GLU A 86 12.16 4.00 8.99
N ALA A 87 12.65 5.22 9.19
CA ALA A 87 11.97 6.40 8.67
C ALA A 87 11.97 6.44 7.14
N ILE A 88 13.09 6.10 6.50
CA ILE A 88 13.17 5.97 5.03
C ILE A 88 12.10 4.99 4.54
N SER A 89 12.06 3.79 5.12
CA SER A 89 11.11 2.74 4.74
C SER A 89 9.66 3.20 4.86
N ARG A 90 9.30 3.83 5.98
CA ARG A 90 7.95 4.35 6.23
C ARG A 90 7.59 5.50 5.30
N LEU A 91 8.46 6.46 5.13
CA LEU A 91 8.22 7.63 4.26
C LEU A 91 8.18 7.23 2.78
N TYR A 92 8.97 6.24 2.37
CA TYR A 92 8.88 5.68 1.03
C TYR A 92 7.54 4.99 0.80
N ALA A 93 7.05 4.19 1.76
CA ALA A 93 5.73 3.55 1.67
C ALA A 93 4.60 4.59 1.60
N LEU A 94 4.69 5.68 2.40
CA LEU A 94 3.75 6.80 2.35
C LEU A 94 3.70 7.48 0.99
N TRP A 95 4.85 7.75 0.40
CA TRP A 95 4.95 8.32 -0.94
C TRP A 95 4.32 7.39 -1.99
N ARG A 96 4.66 6.10 -1.97
CA ARG A 96 4.10 5.12 -2.91
C ARG A 96 2.58 5.00 -2.80
N ALA A 97 2.05 4.95 -1.57
CA ALA A 97 0.62 4.93 -1.34
C ALA A 97 -0.06 6.22 -1.85
N TRP A 98 0.56 7.39 -1.63
CA TRP A 98 0.07 8.68 -2.12
C TRP A 98 0.00 8.70 -3.64
N GLU A 99 1.09 8.29 -4.33
CA GLU A 99 1.14 8.24 -5.79
C GLU A 99 0.06 7.33 -6.38
N THR A 100 -0.18 6.18 -5.74
CA THR A 100 -1.22 5.24 -6.18
C THR A 100 -2.62 5.81 -5.97
N LEU A 101 -2.92 6.28 -4.75
CA LEU A 101 -4.28 6.68 -4.37
C LEU A 101 -4.74 7.95 -5.08
N ARG A 102 -3.85 8.92 -5.34
CA ARG A 102 -4.22 10.14 -6.09
C ARG A 102 -4.73 9.86 -7.50
N VAL A 103 -4.30 8.73 -8.09
CA VAL A 103 -4.66 8.34 -9.46
C VAL A 103 -5.82 7.35 -9.45
N SER A 104 -5.75 6.31 -8.62
CA SER A 104 -6.75 5.24 -8.60
C SER A 104 -8.08 5.67 -7.99
N ASP A 105 -8.06 6.62 -7.06
CA ASP A 105 -9.27 7.19 -6.44
C ASP A 105 -9.13 8.70 -6.23
N PRO A 106 -9.37 9.51 -7.29
CA PRO A 106 -9.22 10.97 -7.20
C PRO A 106 -10.20 11.65 -6.24
N GLN A 107 -11.30 10.99 -5.87
CA GLN A 107 -12.34 11.57 -5.03
C GLN A 107 -12.11 11.34 -3.54
N THR A 108 -11.77 10.12 -3.15
CA THR A 108 -11.65 9.72 -1.74
C THR A 108 -10.26 9.22 -1.36
N GLY A 109 -9.40 8.97 -2.34
CA GLY A 109 -8.06 8.41 -2.12
C GLY A 109 -7.21 9.19 -1.13
N MET A 110 -7.30 10.53 -1.14
CA MET A 110 -6.56 11.33 -0.16
C MET A 110 -7.11 11.20 1.26
N SER A 111 -8.43 11.01 1.43
CA SER A 111 -9.00 10.72 2.75
C SER A 111 -8.53 9.36 3.29
N ILE A 112 -8.46 8.35 2.41
CA ILE A 112 -7.91 7.03 2.73
C ILE A 112 -6.43 7.15 3.09
N TRP A 113 -5.66 7.88 2.27
CA TRP A 113 -4.23 8.08 2.51
C TRP A 113 -3.94 8.70 3.88
N TRP A 114 -4.69 9.74 4.28
CA TRP A 114 -4.54 10.36 5.59
C TRP A 114 -4.81 9.38 6.72
N ARG A 115 -5.96 8.70 6.68
CA ARG A 115 -6.43 7.83 7.75
C ARG A 115 -5.63 6.52 7.86
N ASP A 116 -5.36 5.87 6.72
CA ASP A 116 -4.86 4.50 6.73
C ASP A 116 -3.33 4.43 6.54
N HIS A 117 -2.74 5.49 6.02
CA HIS A 117 -1.30 5.53 5.78
C HIS A 117 -0.60 6.62 6.58
N LEU A 118 -0.95 7.89 6.40
CA LEU A 118 -0.18 8.98 7.00
C LEU A 118 -0.23 8.96 8.51
N ASP A 119 -1.40 8.97 9.12
CA ASP A 119 -1.54 9.05 10.58
C ASP A 119 -0.88 7.88 11.31
N PRO A 120 -1.03 6.60 10.90
CA PRO A 120 -0.32 5.48 11.51
C PRO A 120 1.20 5.60 11.38
N HIS A 121 1.70 5.98 10.20
CA HIS A 121 3.14 6.11 10.00
C HIS A 121 3.74 7.29 10.79
N LEU A 122 3.08 8.45 10.80
CA LEU A 122 3.54 9.59 11.60
C LEU A 122 3.50 9.28 13.10
N THR A 123 2.46 8.60 13.57
CA THR A 123 2.37 8.16 14.95
C THR A 123 3.55 7.26 15.34
N ALA A 124 3.90 6.29 14.49
CA ALA A 124 5.04 5.41 14.72
C ALA A 124 6.39 6.15 14.68
N LEU A 125 6.56 7.07 13.72
CA LEU A 125 7.80 7.86 13.59
C LEU A 125 8.03 8.77 14.80
N ALA A 126 6.96 9.38 15.31
CA ALA A 126 6.99 10.36 16.39
C ALA A 126 6.79 9.75 17.78
N ALA A 127 6.57 8.43 17.88
CA ALA A 127 6.35 7.74 19.14
C ALA A 127 7.52 7.90 20.10
N GLU A 128 7.25 7.80 21.40
CA GLU A 128 8.27 7.84 22.47
C GLU A 128 9.40 6.83 22.25
N TYR A 129 9.06 5.69 21.62
CA TYR A 129 10.02 4.62 21.28
C TYR A 129 10.27 4.49 19.76
N GLY A 130 9.81 5.47 19.00
CA GLY A 130 9.98 5.50 17.53
C GLY A 130 11.38 5.94 17.10
N PRO A 131 11.65 5.89 15.79
CA PRO A 131 12.98 6.21 15.26
C PRO A 131 13.44 7.62 15.56
N PHE A 132 12.53 8.57 15.78
CA PHE A 132 12.87 9.96 16.12
C PHE A 132 12.88 10.29 17.60
N SER A 133 12.65 9.29 18.49
CA SER A 133 12.50 9.49 19.93
C SER A 133 13.65 10.23 20.60
N ARG A 134 14.87 10.14 20.06
CA ARG A 134 16.07 10.79 20.58
C ARG A 134 16.53 12.00 19.75
N CYS A 135 15.72 12.38 18.76
CA CYS A 135 15.97 13.53 17.89
C CYS A 135 15.08 14.72 18.27
N SER A 136 15.48 15.89 17.81
CA SER A 136 14.68 17.12 17.86
C SER A 136 14.92 17.90 16.56
N PRO A 137 14.18 19.00 16.29
CA PRO A 137 14.45 19.84 15.12
C PRO A 137 15.90 20.30 14.98
N ASP A 138 16.60 20.45 16.11
CA ASP A 138 17.99 20.96 16.16
C ASP A 138 19.03 19.87 16.43
N LYS A 139 18.59 18.62 16.65
CA LYS A 139 19.47 17.53 17.07
C LYS A 139 19.15 16.21 16.38
N HIS A 140 20.11 15.67 15.67
CA HIS A 140 20.10 14.30 15.19
C HIS A 140 20.81 13.37 16.20
N THR A 141 20.26 12.17 16.40
CA THR A 141 20.92 11.08 17.14
C THR A 141 20.91 9.83 16.24
N GLU A 142 22.10 9.24 16.08
CA GLU A 142 22.26 8.03 15.26
C GLU A 142 21.33 6.88 15.71
N PRO A 143 20.72 6.16 14.75
CA PRO A 143 19.89 5.01 15.05
C PRO A 143 20.72 3.88 15.68
N ARG A 144 20.05 3.06 16.47
CA ARG A 144 20.63 1.83 17.03
C ARG A 144 19.85 0.65 16.47
N PRO A 145 20.52 -0.32 15.81
CA PRO A 145 19.87 -1.55 15.39
C PRO A 145 19.38 -2.36 16.60
N LEU A 146 18.38 -3.19 16.37
CA LEU A 146 17.95 -4.16 17.37
C LEU A 146 19.09 -5.16 17.62
N PRO A 147 19.35 -5.52 18.88
CA PRO A 147 20.31 -6.59 19.18
C PRO A 147 19.73 -7.93 18.67
N VAL A 148 20.55 -8.68 17.96
CA VAL A 148 20.18 -10.00 17.47
C VAL A 148 21.31 -10.98 17.78
N GLU A 149 20.94 -12.21 18.09
CA GLU A 149 21.87 -13.34 18.24
C GLU A 149 21.58 -14.34 17.11
N PRO A 150 22.60 -15.08 16.61
CA PRO A 150 22.36 -16.14 15.63
C PRO A 150 21.41 -17.20 16.19
N ALA A 151 20.41 -17.59 15.40
CA ALA A 151 19.53 -18.67 15.80
C ALA A 151 20.26 -20.03 15.75
N PRO A 152 19.99 -20.95 16.70
CA PRO A 152 20.55 -22.29 16.66
C PRO A 152 20.14 -23.04 15.38
N PRO A 153 21.01 -23.90 14.81
CA PRO A 153 20.72 -24.64 13.58
C PRO A 153 19.43 -25.47 13.63
N GLU A 154 19.12 -26.05 14.79
CA GLU A 154 17.89 -26.84 15.01
C GLU A 154 16.62 -26.00 14.94
N VAL A 155 16.70 -24.69 15.20
CA VAL A 155 15.58 -23.74 15.02
C VAL A 155 15.46 -23.38 13.54
N LEU A 156 16.57 -23.08 12.88
CA LEU A 156 16.60 -22.73 11.46
C LEU A 156 16.10 -23.88 10.56
N ALA A 157 16.39 -25.13 10.95
CA ALA A 157 15.89 -26.31 10.21
C ALA A 157 14.35 -26.43 10.16
N GLN A 158 13.62 -25.70 11.02
CA GLN A 158 12.16 -25.67 11.01
C GLN A 158 11.61 -24.64 10.00
N PHE A 159 12.45 -23.76 9.48
CA PHE A 159 12.10 -22.71 8.54
C PHE A 159 13.01 -22.84 7.31
N PRO A 160 12.59 -23.62 6.30
CA PRO A 160 13.42 -23.81 5.11
C PRO A 160 13.69 -22.48 4.39
N ASP A 161 14.87 -22.41 3.75
CA ASP A 161 15.22 -21.26 2.93
C ASP A 161 14.24 -21.09 1.75
N ALA A 162 14.05 -19.87 1.29
CA ALA A 162 13.10 -19.54 0.22
C ALA A 162 13.38 -20.28 -1.09
N ASP A 163 14.64 -20.72 -1.31
CA ASP A 163 15.09 -21.42 -2.52
C ASP A 163 15.03 -22.95 -2.39
N ALA A 164 14.49 -23.50 -1.31
CA ALA A 164 14.43 -24.94 -1.03
C ALA A 164 13.18 -25.64 -1.65
N SER A 165 12.65 -25.12 -2.78
CA SER A 165 11.47 -25.68 -3.49
C SER A 165 11.85 -26.36 -4.77
#